data_d4e00e8d2838ed00e94f69cc50574cde
#
_entry.id   d4e00e8d2838ed00e94f69cc50574cde
#
_cell.length_a   1.000
_cell.length_b   1.000
_cell.length_c   1.000
_cell.angle_alpha   90.00
_cell.angle_beta   90.00
_cell.angle_gamma   90.00
#
_symmetry.space_group_name_H-M   'P 1'
#
loop_
_entity.id
_entity.type
_entity.pdbx_description
1 polymer ?
#
loop_
_entity_poly.entity_id
_entity_poly.type
_entity_poly.pdbx_seq_one_letter_code
_entity_poly.pdbx_strand_id
1 'polypeptide(L)'
;VGRPKFNLFSNPFFKKIRELDKKTSTIYEKKFIYSFIVGAEDLFLVDAKKVNLQTSAILKMHMDCVKKGILSKDQIISKVEPDMFVQSLHPQISQNSGLNIIGVGLPASPGGVSGKVAFRAEEAIRMSSKGMTVILVRSETSSEDIRGMHASAGVLTLRGGMSSHAAVVARGLG
;
A
#
# COMPACT_ATOMS: atom_id res chain seq x y z
N VAL A 1 0.38 34.08 -7.34
CA VAL A 1 1.75 33.88 -7.80
C VAL A 1 1.83 32.47 -8.34
N GLY A 2 1.79 32.29 -9.68
CA GLY A 2 1.82 31.01 -10.36
C GLY A 2 3.17 30.33 -10.13
N ARG A 3 3.16 29.04 -9.72
CA ARG A 3 4.39 28.23 -9.69
C ARG A 3 4.91 28.13 -11.12
N PRO A 4 6.18 28.46 -11.41
CA PRO A 4 6.73 28.28 -12.74
C PRO A 4 6.61 26.80 -13.13
N LYS A 5 6.01 26.51 -14.28
CA LYS A 5 6.02 25.17 -14.88
C LYS A 5 7.46 24.87 -15.30
N PHE A 6 8.21 24.26 -14.40
CA PHE A 6 9.58 23.84 -14.67
C PHE A 6 9.52 22.67 -15.64
N ASN A 7 9.97 22.87 -16.87
CA ASN A 7 10.13 21.76 -17.80
C ASN A 7 11.42 21.00 -17.41
N LEU A 8 11.25 19.95 -16.59
CA LEU A 8 12.37 19.16 -16.04
C LEU A 8 13.28 18.61 -17.15
N PHE A 9 12.73 18.26 -18.30
CA PHE A 9 13.45 17.55 -19.37
C PHE A 9 14.40 18.46 -20.14
N SER A 10 14.16 19.76 -20.18
CA SER A 10 15.03 20.76 -20.84
C SER A 10 16.05 21.41 -19.91
N ASN A 11 16.04 21.07 -18.61
CA ASN A 11 16.92 21.67 -17.62
C ASN A 11 18.30 21.02 -17.63
N PRO A 12 19.42 21.79 -17.68
CA PRO A 12 20.79 21.24 -17.66
C PRO A 12 21.10 20.41 -16.41
N PHE A 13 20.39 20.66 -15.30
CA PHE A 13 20.54 19.88 -14.07
C PHE A 13 19.89 18.50 -14.10
N PHE A 14 19.02 18.22 -15.08
CA PHE A 14 18.31 16.95 -15.17
C PHE A 14 19.27 15.74 -15.24
N LYS A 15 20.39 15.89 -15.96
CA LYS A 15 21.40 14.86 -16.04
C LYS A 15 22.03 14.56 -14.68
N LYS A 16 22.40 15.62 -13.92
CA LYS A 16 22.96 15.49 -12.56
C LYS A 16 21.97 14.81 -11.60
N ILE A 17 20.70 15.21 -11.65
CA ILE A 17 19.63 14.59 -10.82
C ILE A 17 19.45 13.13 -11.16
N ARG A 18 19.43 12.77 -12.44
CA ARG A 18 19.28 11.39 -12.92
C ARG A 18 20.47 10.50 -12.51
N GLU A 19 21.68 11.03 -12.56
CA GLU A 19 22.88 10.33 -12.10
C GLU A 19 22.85 10.10 -10.58
N LEU A 20 22.40 11.08 -9.81
CA LEU A 20 22.23 10.97 -8.36
C LEU A 20 21.19 9.89 -8.04
N ASP A 21 20.00 9.92 -8.66
CA ASP A 21 18.95 8.91 -8.46
C ASP A 21 19.43 7.51 -8.83
N LYS A 22 20.19 7.38 -9.93
CA LYS A 22 20.78 6.11 -10.32
C LYS A 22 21.78 5.59 -9.29
N LYS A 23 22.70 6.43 -8.83
CA LYS A 23 23.71 6.05 -7.81
C LYS A 23 23.06 5.66 -6.50
N THR A 24 22.16 6.49 -5.96
CA THR A 24 21.50 6.22 -4.68
C THR A 24 20.55 5.03 -4.75
N SER A 25 19.79 4.89 -5.82
CA SER A 25 18.91 3.73 -6.01
C SER A 25 19.69 2.42 -6.11
N THR A 26 20.89 2.44 -6.70
CA THR A 26 21.76 1.26 -6.78
C THR A 26 22.40 0.92 -5.45
N ILE A 27 22.94 1.93 -4.72
CA ILE A 27 23.63 1.72 -3.43
C ILE A 27 22.65 1.29 -2.33
N TYR A 28 21.52 1.99 -2.23
CA TYR A 28 20.57 1.76 -1.14
C TYR A 28 19.40 0.84 -1.54
N GLU A 29 19.27 0.51 -2.83
CA GLU A 29 18.17 -0.30 -3.38
C GLU A 29 16.78 0.21 -3.00
N LYS A 30 16.67 1.53 -2.85
CA LYS A 30 15.48 2.25 -2.40
C LYS A 30 15.25 3.46 -3.29
N LYS A 31 14.02 3.91 -3.36
CA LYS A 31 13.68 5.18 -4.00
C LYS A 31 13.65 6.31 -2.99
N PHE A 32 14.09 7.48 -3.44
CA PHE A 32 14.15 8.69 -2.65
C PHE A 32 13.41 9.84 -3.33
N ILE A 33 12.88 10.73 -2.52
CA ILE A 33 12.42 12.06 -2.93
C ILE A 33 13.53 13.02 -2.55
N TYR A 34 14.02 13.75 -3.53
CA TYR A 34 15.10 14.71 -3.34
C TYR A 34 14.55 16.13 -3.36
N SER A 35 15.02 16.95 -2.44
CA SER A 35 14.78 18.39 -2.43
C SER A 35 16.06 19.11 -2.80
N PHE A 36 15.95 20.02 -3.77
CA PHE A 36 17.09 20.78 -4.28
C PHE A 36 16.84 22.28 -4.17
N ILE A 37 17.91 23.05 -3.95
CA ILE A 37 17.98 24.48 -4.24
C ILE A 37 18.71 24.63 -5.56
N VAL A 38 18.09 25.36 -6.48
CA VAL A 38 18.64 25.66 -7.81
C VAL A 38 19.26 27.04 -7.75
N GLY A 39 20.59 27.12 -7.86
CA GLY A 39 21.33 28.35 -8.07
C GLY A 39 21.39 28.72 -9.56
N ALA A 40 22.11 29.79 -9.89
CA ALA A 40 22.26 30.25 -11.28
C ALA A 40 22.99 29.17 -12.14
N GLU A 41 24.02 28.55 -11.59
CA GLU A 41 24.87 27.57 -12.29
C GLU A 41 24.97 26.23 -11.57
N ASP A 42 24.48 26.11 -10.31
CA ASP A 42 24.62 24.94 -9.47
C ASP A 42 23.32 24.42 -8.91
N LEU A 43 23.35 23.11 -8.60
CA LEU A 43 22.27 22.37 -7.98
C LEU A 43 22.75 21.84 -6.63
N PHE A 44 22.12 22.29 -5.55
CA PHE A 44 22.44 21.89 -4.19
C PHE A 44 21.39 20.91 -3.66
N LEU A 45 21.81 19.70 -3.30
CA LEU A 45 20.94 18.73 -2.63
C LEU A 45 20.74 19.18 -1.17
N VAL A 46 19.49 19.43 -0.80
CA VAL A 46 19.11 19.87 0.56
C VAL A 46 18.67 18.69 1.41
N ASP A 47 17.90 17.78 0.81
CA ASP A 47 17.30 16.69 1.55
C ASP A 47 17.05 15.48 0.63
N ALA A 48 17.08 14.28 1.20
CA ALA A 48 16.79 13.01 0.53
C ALA A 48 15.95 12.11 1.45
N LYS A 49 14.65 12.07 1.24
CA LYS A 49 13.71 11.26 2.01
C LYS A 49 13.44 9.93 1.34
N LYS A 50 13.54 8.84 2.10
CA LYS A 50 13.13 7.52 1.62
C LYS A 50 11.64 7.52 1.29
N VAL A 51 11.30 6.99 0.11
CA VAL A 51 9.91 6.78 -0.30
C VAL A 51 9.41 5.47 0.28
N ASN A 52 8.31 5.50 1.00
CA ASN A 52 7.58 4.29 1.37
C ASN A 52 6.75 3.87 0.15
N LEU A 53 7.28 2.89 -0.58
CA LEU A 53 6.60 2.33 -1.75
C LEU A 53 5.62 1.25 -1.31
N GLN A 54 4.52 1.14 -2.04
CA GLN A 54 3.63 -0.01 -1.93
C GLN A 54 4.35 -1.28 -2.40
N THR A 55 3.95 -2.43 -1.87
CA THR A 55 4.56 -3.73 -2.18
C THR A 55 4.65 -4.01 -3.68
N SER A 56 3.59 -3.72 -4.44
CA SER A 56 3.56 -3.86 -5.89
C SER A 56 4.61 -3.01 -6.61
N ALA A 57 4.86 -1.79 -6.12
CA ALA A 57 5.87 -0.90 -6.67
C ALA A 57 7.30 -1.39 -6.35
N ILE A 58 7.51 -1.95 -5.16
CA ILE A 58 8.79 -2.56 -4.76
C ILE A 58 9.09 -3.77 -5.65
N LEU A 59 8.14 -4.68 -5.81
CA LEU A 59 8.30 -5.86 -6.67
C LEU A 59 8.58 -5.46 -8.11
N LYS A 60 7.87 -4.48 -8.65
CA LYS A 60 8.14 -3.95 -9.99
C LYS A 60 9.54 -3.36 -10.11
N MET A 61 9.98 -2.60 -9.12
CA MET A 61 11.34 -2.04 -9.07
C MET A 61 12.40 -3.15 -9.09
N HIS A 62 12.22 -4.21 -8.30
CA HIS A 62 13.11 -5.36 -8.29
C HIS A 62 13.15 -6.06 -9.65
N MET A 63 12.00 -6.28 -10.28
CA MET A 63 11.93 -6.85 -11.64
C MET A 63 12.65 -5.99 -12.68
N ASP A 64 12.51 -4.67 -12.60
CA ASP A 64 13.21 -3.74 -13.48
C ASP A 64 14.74 -3.76 -13.26
N CYS A 65 15.20 -3.95 -12.01
CA CYS A 65 16.61 -4.13 -11.70
C CYS A 65 17.19 -5.40 -12.33
N VAL A 66 16.44 -6.53 -12.31
CA VAL A 66 16.85 -7.75 -13.02
C VAL A 66 16.94 -7.51 -14.52
N LYS A 67 15.89 -6.94 -15.12
CA LYS A 67 15.85 -6.66 -16.57
C LYS A 67 17.00 -5.78 -17.04
N LYS A 68 17.47 -4.86 -16.18
CA LYS A 68 18.60 -3.97 -16.44
C LYS A 68 19.95 -4.58 -16.08
N GLY A 69 20.01 -5.82 -15.58
CA GLY A 69 21.25 -6.48 -15.15
C GLY A 69 21.92 -5.83 -13.92
N ILE A 70 21.17 -5.05 -13.13
CA ILE A 70 21.69 -4.38 -11.92
C ILE A 70 21.78 -5.38 -10.77
N LEU A 71 20.79 -6.27 -10.66
CA LEU A 71 20.71 -7.32 -9.64
C LEU A 71 20.44 -8.67 -10.30
N SER A 72 20.99 -9.75 -9.72
CA SER A 72 20.66 -11.11 -10.13
C SER A 72 19.30 -11.54 -9.56
N LYS A 73 18.70 -12.59 -10.15
CA LYS A 73 17.45 -13.16 -9.64
C LYS A 73 17.59 -13.66 -8.19
N ASP A 74 18.71 -14.31 -7.87
CA ASP A 74 18.98 -14.87 -6.55
C ASP A 74 19.11 -13.77 -5.48
N GLN A 75 19.77 -12.66 -5.84
CA GLN A 75 19.85 -11.49 -4.97
C GLN A 75 18.49 -10.86 -4.67
N ILE A 76 17.57 -10.90 -5.61
CA ILE A 76 16.20 -10.38 -5.39
C ILE A 76 15.39 -11.33 -4.53
N ILE A 77 15.45 -12.64 -4.82
CA ILE A 77 14.72 -13.65 -4.04
C ILE A 77 15.13 -13.57 -2.55
N SER A 78 16.42 -13.38 -2.26
CA SER A 78 16.90 -13.25 -0.88
C SER A 78 16.45 -11.96 -0.16
N LYS A 79 15.99 -10.94 -0.91
CA LYS A 79 15.58 -9.62 -0.37
C LYS A 79 14.08 -9.42 -0.26
N VAL A 80 13.30 -10.25 -0.94
CA VAL A 80 11.84 -10.16 -0.93
C VAL A 80 11.31 -10.96 0.26
N GLU A 81 10.69 -10.25 1.19
CA GLU A 81 10.04 -10.88 2.32
C GLU A 81 8.79 -11.66 1.86
N PRO A 82 8.54 -12.88 2.37
CA PRO A 82 7.36 -13.67 1.98
C PRO A 82 6.04 -12.91 2.10
N ASP A 83 5.89 -12.08 3.13
CA ASP A 83 4.70 -11.27 3.37
C ASP A 83 4.40 -10.28 2.23
N MET A 84 5.43 -9.85 1.49
CA MET A 84 5.25 -8.98 0.33
C MET A 84 4.51 -9.71 -0.81
N PHE A 85 4.74 -10.99 -1.00
CA PHE A 85 4.00 -11.80 -1.96
C PHE A 85 2.55 -11.96 -1.52
N VAL A 86 2.33 -12.32 -0.25
CA VAL A 86 0.98 -12.46 0.31
C VAL A 86 0.20 -11.17 0.11
N GLN A 87 0.76 -10.01 0.46
CA GLN A 87 0.12 -8.71 0.26
C GLN A 87 -0.19 -8.41 -1.21
N SER A 88 0.67 -8.85 -2.15
CA SER A 88 0.47 -8.60 -3.58
C SER A 88 -0.65 -9.44 -4.19
N LEU A 89 -1.02 -10.56 -3.57
CA LEU A 89 -2.11 -11.44 -4.02
C LEU A 89 -3.51 -10.92 -3.63
N HIS A 90 -3.57 -10.03 -2.64
CA HIS A 90 -4.84 -9.45 -2.20
C HIS A 90 -5.22 -8.21 -3.02
N PRO A 91 -6.52 -7.97 -3.28
CA PRO A 91 -7.01 -6.75 -3.89
C PRO A 91 -6.53 -5.51 -3.13
N GLN A 92 -6.16 -4.48 -3.86
CA GLN A 92 -5.71 -3.20 -3.28
C GLN A 92 -6.56 -2.04 -3.80
N ILE A 93 -6.74 -1.03 -2.95
CA ILE A 93 -7.44 0.20 -3.34
C ILE A 93 -6.53 1.00 -4.27
N SER A 94 -7.05 1.39 -5.44
CA SER A 94 -6.31 2.24 -6.38
C SER A 94 -6.09 3.63 -5.79
N GLN A 95 -4.84 4.12 -5.84
CA GLN A 95 -4.49 5.47 -5.36
C GLN A 95 -5.18 6.60 -6.14
N ASN A 96 -5.58 6.33 -7.38
CA ASN A 96 -6.21 7.32 -8.27
C ASN A 96 -7.74 7.30 -8.20
N SER A 97 -8.34 6.58 -7.25
CA SER A 97 -9.78 6.37 -7.19
C SER A 97 -10.61 7.58 -6.76
N GLY A 98 -9.97 8.70 -6.37
CA GLY A 98 -10.70 9.91 -5.93
C GLY A 98 -11.58 9.70 -4.70
N LEU A 99 -11.31 8.64 -3.91
CA LEU A 99 -12.11 8.27 -2.74
C LEU A 99 -11.97 9.31 -1.63
N ASN A 100 -13.10 9.65 -1.02
CA ASN A 100 -13.10 10.45 0.19
C ASN A 100 -12.77 9.59 1.41
N ILE A 101 -11.69 9.94 2.13
CA ILE A 101 -11.29 9.22 3.35
C ILE A 101 -12.16 9.73 4.50
N ILE A 102 -12.97 8.84 5.08
CA ILE A 102 -13.84 9.13 6.23
C ILE A 102 -13.24 8.69 7.57
N GLY A 103 -12.20 7.86 7.54
CA GLY A 103 -11.53 7.40 8.76
C GLY A 103 -10.29 6.56 8.43
N VAL A 104 -9.48 6.32 9.46
CA VAL A 104 -8.27 5.48 9.38
C VAL A 104 -8.33 4.47 10.51
N GLY A 105 -8.03 3.21 10.21
CA GLY A 105 -8.03 2.11 11.15
C GLY A 105 -6.71 1.34 11.17
N LEU A 106 -6.56 0.45 12.15
CA LEU A 106 -5.44 -0.48 12.22
C LEU A 106 -5.72 -1.68 11.29
N PRO A 107 -4.90 -1.94 10.27
CA PRO A 107 -5.10 -3.07 9.38
C PRO A 107 -4.73 -4.38 10.08
N ALA A 108 -5.70 -5.26 10.26
CA ALA A 108 -5.50 -6.57 10.90
C ALA A 108 -5.22 -7.69 9.89
N SER A 109 -5.63 -7.51 8.62
CA SER A 109 -5.43 -8.43 7.51
C SER A 109 -5.04 -7.63 6.27
N PRO A 110 -4.24 -8.20 5.35
CA PRO A 110 -3.92 -7.54 4.09
C PRO A 110 -5.14 -7.47 3.17
N GLY A 111 -5.09 -6.51 2.23
CA GLY A 111 -6.11 -6.37 1.20
C GLY A 111 -7.06 -5.21 1.40
N GLY A 112 -7.81 -4.91 0.33
CA GLY A 112 -8.86 -3.90 0.31
C GLY A 112 -10.18 -4.52 -0.17
N VAL A 113 -11.28 -4.13 0.45
CA VAL A 113 -12.61 -4.62 0.11
C VAL A 113 -13.59 -3.46 0.00
N SER A 114 -14.57 -3.61 -0.87
CA SER A 114 -15.69 -2.69 -0.99
C SER A 114 -17.01 -3.45 -0.89
N GLY A 115 -18.00 -2.85 -0.26
CA GLY A 115 -19.30 -3.50 -0.09
C GLY A 115 -20.29 -2.64 0.69
N LYS A 116 -21.49 -3.16 0.86
CA LYS A 116 -22.52 -2.53 1.69
C LYS A 116 -22.22 -2.79 3.16
N VAL A 117 -22.50 -1.82 4.00
CA VAL A 117 -22.31 -1.94 5.44
C VAL A 117 -23.49 -2.68 6.06
N ALA A 118 -23.19 -3.64 6.95
CA ALA A 118 -24.14 -4.29 7.85
C ALA A 118 -23.65 -4.13 9.29
N PHE A 119 -24.56 -3.84 10.22
CA PHE A 119 -24.26 -3.64 11.63
C PHE A 119 -24.60 -4.86 12.50
N ARG A 120 -25.22 -5.87 11.92
CA ARG A 120 -25.61 -7.12 12.60
C ARG A 120 -25.21 -8.33 11.76
N ALA A 121 -24.82 -9.41 12.43
CA ALA A 121 -24.42 -10.65 11.78
C ALA A 121 -25.52 -11.23 10.87
N GLU A 122 -26.78 -11.22 11.34
CA GLU A 122 -27.92 -11.73 10.57
C GLU A 122 -28.19 -10.89 9.31
N GLU A 123 -27.98 -9.57 9.42
CA GLU A 123 -28.09 -8.67 8.27
C GLU A 123 -27.02 -8.96 7.23
N ALA A 124 -25.77 -9.15 7.66
CA ALA A 124 -24.66 -9.50 6.78
C ALA A 124 -24.96 -10.82 6.04
N ILE A 125 -25.43 -11.85 6.73
CA ILE A 125 -25.81 -13.14 6.15
C ILE A 125 -26.92 -12.95 5.11
N ARG A 126 -27.98 -12.20 5.46
CA ARG A 126 -29.12 -11.95 4.56
C ARG A 126 -28.72 -11.17 3.31
N MET A 127 -27.81 -10.21 3.43
CA MET A 127 -27.33 -9.41 2.30
C MET A 127 -26.40 -10.24 1.41
N SER A 128 -25.51 -11.02 2.00
CA SER A 128 -24.59 -11.92 1.30
C SER A 128 -25.36 -13.01 0.55
N SER A 129 -26.41 -13.59 1.13
CA SER A 129 -27.27 -14.59 0.45
C SER A 129 -28.00 -14.04 -0.80
N LYS A 130 -28.12 -12.71 -0.92
CA LYS A 130 -28.63 -12.01 -2.11
C LYS A 130 -27.53 -11.64 -3.10
N GLY A 131 -26.31 -12.16 -2.94
CA GLY A 131 -25.17 -11.89 -3.81
C GLY A 131 -24.51 -10.53 -3.61
N MET A 132 -24.81 -9.82 -2.50
CA MET A 132 -24.19 -8.53 -2.21
C MET A 132 -22.88 -8.72 -1.46
N THR A 133 -21.83 -7.98 -1.83
CA THR A 133 -20.61 -7.86 -1.04
C THR A 133 -20.91 -7.01 0.19
N VAL A 134 -20.54 -7.51 1.37
CA VAL A 134 -20.89 -6.91 2.66
C VAL A 134 -19.65 -6.65 3.49
N ILE A 135 -19.64 -5.54 4.21
CA ILE A 135 -18.67 -5.21 5.27
C ILE A 135 -19.43 -5.20 6.59
N LEU A 136 -19.06 -6.11 7.50
CA LEU A 136 -19.64 -6.15 8.84
C LEU A 136 -18.97 -5.13 9.73
N VAL A 137 -19.76 -4.24 10.33
CA VAL A 137 -19.28 -3.20 11.25
C VAL A 137 -19.83 -3.46 12.65
N ARG A 138 -18.94 -3.65 13.63
CA ARG A 138 -19.31 -3.93 15.01
C ARG A 138 -18.52 -3.04 15.98
N SER A 139 -19.01 -2.85 17.18
CA SER A 139 -18.20 -2.26 18.24
C SER A 139 -17.06 -3.21 18.64
N GLU A 140 -17.40 -4.44 18.88
CA GLU A 140 -16.54 -5.59 19.11
C GLU A 140 -17.23 -6.82 18.52
N THR A 141 -16.48 -7.87 18.15
CA THR A 141 -17.06 -9.13 17.70
C THR A 141 -17.08 -10.16 18.82
N SER A 142 -18.11 -10.97 18.81
CA SER A 142 -18.28 -12.13 19.71
C SER A 142 -18.34 -13.43 18.92
N SER A 143 -18.40 -14.57 19.61
CA SER A 143 -18.59 -15.88 18.97
C SER A 143 -19.90 -15.96 18.16
N GLU A 144 -20.91 -15.20 18.52
CA GLU A 144 -22.21 -15.14 17.81
C GLU A 144 -22.07 -14.45 16.43
N ASP A 145 -21.09 -13.56 16.28
CA ASP A 145 -20.85 -12.84 15.04
C ASP A 145 -20.10 -13.67 13.98
N ILE A 146 -19.54 -14.83 14.34
CA ILE A 146 -18.68 -15.66 13.45
C ILE A 146 -19.36 -15.96 12.10
N ARG A 147 -20.63 -16.30 12.11
CA ARG A 147 -21.39 -16.57 10.87
C ARG A 147 -21.52 -15.32 9.99
N GLY A 148 -21.75 -14.15 10.61
CA GLY A 148 -21.80 -12.87 9.93
C GLY A 148 -20.43 -12.46 9.38
N MET A 149 -19.37 -12.70 10.14
CA MET A 149 -17.99 -12.48 9.70
C MET A 149 -17.66 -13.35 8.47
N HIS A 150 -18.01 -14.62 8.50
CA HIS A 150 -17.81 -15.54 7.37
C HIS A 150 -18.60 -15.14 6.12
N ALA A 151 -19.77 -14.57 6.28
CA ALA A 151 -20.61 -14.10 5.18
C ALA A 151 -20.16 -12.74 4.62
N SER A 152 -19.22 -12.07 5.29
CA SER A 152 -18.76 -10.73 4.95
C SER A 152 -17.43 -10.79 4.21
N ALA A 153 -17.23 -9.88 3.24
CA ALA A 153 -15.96 -9.72 2.54
C ALA A 153 -14.91 -8.94 3.39
N GLY A 154 -15.36 -8.26 4.44
CA GLY A 154 -14.50 -7.57 5.39
C GLY A 154 -15.21 -7.26 6.69
N VAL A 155 -14.42 -7.06 7.73
CA VAL A 155 -14.91 -6.73 9.08
C VAL A 155 -14.22 -5.49 9.59
N LEU A 156 -14.99 -4.55 10.14
CA LEU A 156 -14.50 -3.34 10.80
C LEU A 156 -15.01 -3.33 12.24
N THR A 157 -14.11 -3.13 13.20
CA THR A 157 -14.46 -2.98 14.60
C THR A 157 -14.02 -1.63 15.15
N LEU A 158 -14.80 -1.07 16.07
CA LEU A 158 -14.44 0.18 16.76
C LEU A 158 -13.35 -0.05 17.81
N ARG A 159 -13.30 -1.24 18.38
CA ARG A 159 -12.36 -1.62 19.43
C ARG A 159 -11.67 -2.92 19.06
N GLY A 160 -10.44 -3.07 19.54
CA GLY A 160 -9.62 -4.24 19.33
C GLY A 160 -8.28 -3.88 18.67
N GLY A 161 -7.35 -4.82 18.76
CA GLY A 161 -6.02 -4.72 18.16
C GLY A 161 -5.73 -5.93 17.29
N MET A 162 -4.47 -6.09 16.89
CA MET A 162 -4.00 -7.20 16.04
C MET A 162 -4.23 -8.60 16.65
N SER A 163 -4.35 -8.70 17.97
CA SER A 163 -4.64 -9.92 18.74
C SER A 163 -6.09 -10.03 19.22
N SER A 164 -6.97 -9.12 18.78
CA SER A 164 -8.40 -9.18 19.15
C SER A 164 -9.07 -10.41 18.53
N HIS A 165 -10.19 -10.82 19.13
CA HIS A 165 -11.01 -11.91 18.59
C HIS A 165 -11.37 -11.70 17.12
N ALA A 166 -11.81 -10.48 16.77
CA ALA A 166 -12.12 -10.11 15.40
C ALA A 166 -10.94 -10.33 14.44
N ALA A 167 -9.75 -9.88 14.82
CA ALA A 167 -8.56 -9.97 14.00
C ALA A 167 -8.09 -11.42 13.82
N VAL A 168 -8.13 -12.23 14.88
CA VAL A 168 -7.72 -13.64 14.84
C VAL A 168 -8.67 -14.46 13.99
N VAL A 169 -9.98 -14.33 14.23
CA VAL A 169 -11.00 -15.07 13.47
C VAL A 169 -11.02 -14.64 12.00
N ALA A 170 -10.98 -13.33 11.71
CA ALA A 170 -10.99 -12.83 10.32
C ALA A 170 -9.78 -13.36 9.53
N ARG A 171 -8.57 -13.39 10.11
CA ARG A 171 -7.40 -13.97 9.46
C ARG A 171 -7.52 -15.48 9.23
N GLY A 172 -8.18 -16.18 10.13
CA GLY A 172 -8.43 -17.61 9.98
C GLY A 172 -9.47 -17.96 8.90
N LEU A 173 -10.33 -16.99 8.57
CA LEU A 173 -11.35 -17.14 7.53
C LEU A 173 -10.85 -16.73 6.14
N GLY A 174 -9.71 -16.06 6.02
CA GLY A 174 -9.15 -15.51 4.76
C GLY A 174 -9.69 -14.13 4.50
#